data_459d28e96c981ca43c3c18546f9a3b59
#
_entry.id   459d28e96c981ca43c3c18546f9a3b59
#
_cell.length_a   1.000
_cell.length_b   1.000
_cell.length_c   1.000
_cell.angle_alpha   90.00
_cell.angle_beta   90.00
_cell.angle_gamma   90.00
#
_symmetry.space_group_name_H-M   'P 1'
#
loop_
_entity.id
_entity.type
_entity.pdbx_description
1 polymer ?
#
loop_
_entity_poly.entity_id
_entity_poly.type
_entity_poly.pdbx_seq_one_letter_code
_entity_poly.pdbx_strand_id
1 'polypeptide(L)'
;MIIDFASHFMTKEVAEKLSTKDNFNRLQKNFIPESSDPEFRIALMRKYGYDMQVLTQSTPILSGLKADEAAEICRISNDVIGKICLWYPDRFIPFVVVSLLDVRSAVNELDRAVKEWGCRGVTIGTNHGNRGLDDPQNAPFFERVCEHDIPVFLHPMDWHSYPLAEDDPGIMRLFGWPFDTTLAILRLVLSGTMERYPTLKIVTHHLGGGMFPFFAHRFEIKLPNLKHKLKKPLSESLNRIYGDTAVDGTAAALPCGHAFFGTDRMLFGTDYPFSPENGEVYLRENLDIIKKWNLPEADKAKILGGNAIKLLKLEMIMAR
;
A
#
# COMPACT_ATOMS: atom_id res chain seq x y z
N MET A 1 -0.34 -21.26 -0.52
CA MET A 1 0.58 -20.23 0.00
C MET A 1 -0.22 -19.01 0.41
N ILE A 2 0.06 -18.45 1.60
CA ILE A 2 -0.59 -17.26 2.13
C ILE A 2 0.45 -16.15 2.20
N ILE A 3 0.23 -15.08 1.41
CA ILE A 3 1.12 -13.92 1.32
C ILE A 3 0.37 -12.70 1.83
N ASP A 4 0.83 -12.12 2.93
CA ASP A 4 0.32 -10.85 3.45
C ASP A 4 0.94 -9.69 2.65
N PHE A 5 0.16 -9.13 1.74
CA PHE A 5 0.61 -8.08 0.83
C PHE A 5 0.70 -6.70 1.51
N ALA A 6 -0.09 -6.46 2.54
CA ALA A 6 -0.16 -5.19 3.25
C ALA A 6 0.31 -5.38 4.70
N SER A 7 1.61 -5.32 4.92
CA SER A 7 2.25 -5.47 6.22
C SER A 7 3.34 -4.41 6.39
N HIS A 8 3.23 -3.63 7.46
CA HIS A 8 4.10 -2.49 7.69
C HIS A 8 5.25 -2.82 8.63
N PHE A 9 6.39 -2.20 8.37
CA PHE A 9 7.60 -2.39 9.14
C PHE A 9 8.23 -1.04 9.47
N MET A 10 8.18 -0.65 10.73
CA MET A 10 8.88 0.55 11.20
C MET A 10 10.22 0.12 11.81
N THR A 11 11.30 0.67 11.32
CA THR A 11 12.63 0.37 11.85
C THR A 11 12.91 1.17 13.13
N LYS A 12 13.76 0.62 14.01
CA LYS A 12 14.17 1.32 15.23
C LYS A 12 14.87 2.64 14.90
N GLU A 13 15.71 2.63 13.86
CA GLU A 13 16.45 3.80 13.40
C GLU A 13 15.52 4.94 12.96
N VAL A 14 14.43 4.60 12.27
CA VAL A 14 13.39 5.57 11.87
C VAL A 14 12.65 6.08 13.10
N ALA A 15 12.26 5.19 14.01
CA ALA A 15 11.57 5.56 15.25
C ALA A 15 12.42 6.52 16.09
N GLU A 16 13.71 6.25 16.27
CA GLU A 16 14.64 7.10 17.00
C GLU A 16 14.79 8.49 16.32
N LYS A 17 14.98 8.50 15.00
CA LYS A 17 15.16 9.75 14.24
C LYS A 17 13.91 10.64 14.28
N LEU A 18 12.73 10.06 14.30
CA LEU A 18 11.46 10.78 14.35
C LEU A 18 10.97 11.08 15.77
N SER A 19 11.62 10.54 16.81
CA SER A 19 11.19 10.67 18.22
C SER A 19 10.99 12.11 18.71
N THR A 20 11.66 13.07 18.09
CA THR A 20 11.53 14.51 18.41
C THR A 20 10.47 15.24 17.57
N LYS A 21 9.81 14.57 16.63
CA LYS A 21 8.78 15.18 15.77
C LYS A 21 7.38 14.99 16.35
N ASP A 22 6.60 16.06 16.45
CA ASP A 22 5.24 16.03 17.03
C ASP A 22 4.30 15.04 16.30
N ASN A 23 4.40 14.99 14.97
CA ASN A 23 3.58 14.08 14.17
C ASN A 23 3.91 12.60 14.45
N PHE A 24 5.16 12.28 14.74
CA PHE A 24 5.59 10.94 15.09
C PHE A 24 5.03 10.49 16.44
N ASN A 25 4.97 11.39 17.43
CA ASN A 25 4.40 11.08 18.74
C ASN A 25 2.92 10.67 18.67
N ARG A 26 2.18 11.15 17.65
CA ARG A 26 0.79 10.72 17.38
C ARG A 26 0.71 9.31 16.78
N LEU A 27 1.68 8.92 15.95
CA LEU A 27 1.75 7.59 15.32
C LEU A 27 2.39 6.56 16.24
N GLN A 28 3.31 7.00 17.12
CA GLN A 28 4.07 6.14 18.03
C GLN A 28 3.21 5.40 19.06
N LYS A 29 2.00 5.91 19.38
CA LYS A 29 1.07 5.20 20.27
C LYS A 29 0.70 3.80 19.77
N ASN A 30 0.90 3.54 18.48
CA ASN A 30 0.65 2.25 17.85
C ASN A 30 1.94 1.56 17.37
N PHE A 31 3.12 2.09 17.71
CA PHE A 31 4.38 1.43 17.40
C PHE A 31 4.62 0.31 18.41
N ILE A 32 4.77 -0.88 17.91
CA ILE A 32 5.08 -2.08 18.66
C ILE A 32 6.56 -2.38 18.44
N PRO A 33 7.44 -2.14 19.42
CA PRO A 33 8.89 -2.34 19.25
C PRO A 33 9.26 -3.72 18.73
N GLU A 34 8.56 -4.75 19.18
CA GLU A 34 8.76 -6.15 18.79
C GLU A 34 8.44 -6.36 17.29
N SER A 35 7.55 -5.55 16.72
CA SER A 35 7.23 -5.65 15.29
C SER A 35 8.41 -5.29 14.37
N SER A 36 9.46 -4.65 14.91
CA SER A 36 10.74 -4.38 14.24
C SER A 36 11.72 -5.54 14.29
N ASP A 37 11.38 -6.62 15.00
CA ASP A 37 12.18 -7.83 15.07
C ASP A 37 11.68 -8.85 14.03
N PRO A 38 12.50 -9.22 13.02
CA PRO A 38 12.11 -10.19 12.02
C PRO A 38 11.82 -11.58 12.60
N GLU A 39 12.51 -12.01 13.66
CA GLU A 39 12.26 -13.32 14.28
C GLU A 39 10.91 -13.33 15.00
N PHE A 40 10.56 -12.26 15.69
CA PHE A 40 9.24 -12.11 16.29
C PHE A 40 8.13 -12.19 15.23
N ARG A 41 8.31 -11.50 14.09
CA ARG A 41 7.36 -11.60 12.96
C ARG A 41 7.26 -13.01 12.40
N ILE A 42 8.38 -13.69 12.21
CA ILE A 42 8.41 -15.07 11.72
C ILE A 42 7.67 -16.00 12.68
N ALA A 43 7.83 -15.80 14.00
CA ALA A 43 7.07 -16.56 14.99
C ALA A 43 5.56 -16.35 14.88
N LEU A 44 5.10 -15.11 14.69
CA LEU A 44 3.69 -14.80 14.44
C LEU A 44 3.20 -15.39 13.10
N MET A 45 3.99 -15.28 12.04
CA MET A 45 3.67 -15.89 10.74
C MET A 45 3.46 -17.40 10.89
N ARG A 46 4.32 -18.09 11.60
CA ARG A 46 4.17 -19.53 11.90
C ARG A 46 2.91 -19.81 12.73
N LYS A 47 2.63 -18.99 13.76
CA LYS A 47 1.45 -19.12 14.62
C LYS A 47 0.14 -19.06 13.82
N TYR A 48 0.04 -18.17 12.83
CA TYR A 48 -1.17 -17.95 12.05
C TYR A 48 -1.15 -18.63 10.67
N GLY A 49 -0.05 -19.27 10.28
CA GLY A 49 0.07 -19.99 9.02
C GLY A 49 0.32 -19.12 7.80
N TYR A 50 1.01 -17.97 7.97
CA TYR A 50 1.48 -17.14 6.86
C TYR A 50 2.80 -17.67 6.30
N ASP A 51 2.91 -17.68 4.98
CA ASP A 51 4.14 -18.11 4.33
C ASP A 51 5.09 -16.93 4.12
N MET A 52 4.60 -15.80 3.61
CA MET A 52 5.40 -14.61 3.34
C MET A 52 4.65 -13.33 3.71
N GLN A 53 5.41 -12.26 3.96
CA GLN A 53 4.91 -10.89 4.13
C GLN A 53 5.66 -9.93 3.21
N VAL A 54 4.95 -9.01 2.57
CA VAL A 54 5.55 -7.81 1.98
C VAL A 54 5.94 -6.87 3.12
N LEU A 55 7.20 -6.44 3.15
CA LEU A 55 7.65 -5.44 4.12
C LEU A 55 7.77 -4.08 3.45
N THR A 56 7.05 -3.12 4.01
CA THR A 56 7.11 -1.71 3.60
C THR A 56 6.89 -0.78 4.78
N GLN A 57 7.42 0.43 4.68
CA GLN A 57 7.16 1.48 5.66
C GLN A 57 5.78 2.10 5.41
N SER A 58 5.01 2.31 6.48
CA SER A 58 3.76 3.09 6.44
C SER A 58 4.05 4.57 6.14
N THR A 59 3.37 5.14 5.15
CA THR A 59 3.70 6.48 4.62
C THR A 59 3.26 7.68 5.46
N PRO A 60 2.24 7.61 6.35
CA PRO A 60 1.88 8.75 7.21
C PRO A 60 3.02 9.31 8.06
N ILE A 61 4.05 8.51 8.34
CA ILE A 61 5.24 9.00 9.05
C ILE A 61 6.00 10.09 8.28
N LEU A 62 5.79 10.17 6.97
CA LEU A 62 6.41 11.19 6.11
C LEU A 62 5.62 12.50 6.09
N SER A 63 4.42 12.53 6.69
CA SER A 63 3.56 13.71 6.72
C SER A 63 4.23 14.86 7.47
N GLY A 64 4.23 16.05 6.86
CA GLY A 64 4.81 17.25 7.45
C GLY A 64 6.34 17.33 7.44
N LEU A 65 7.04 16.32 6.91
CA LEU A 65 8.48 16.38 6.71
C LEU A 65 8.84 17.24 5.49
N LYS A 66 10.04 17.83 5.52
CA LYS A 66 10.64 18.44 4.33
C LYS A 66 11.11 17.35 3.36
N ALA A 67 11.35 17.74 2.11
CA ALA A 67 11.72 16.80 1.04
C ALA A 67 13.00 16.00 1.35
N ASP A 68 14.02 16.66 1.89
CA ASP A 68 15.29 16.06 2.29
C ASP A 68 15.14 15.11 3.49
N GLU A 69 14.37 15.52 4.50
CA GLU A 69 14.06 14.69 5.66
C GLU A 69 13.27 13.42 5.25
N ALA A 70 12.26 13.59 4.40
CA ALA A 70 11.45 12.47 3.90
C ALA A 70 12.30 11.49 3.07
N ALA A 71 13.17 11.99 2.20
CA ALA A 71 14.08 11.17 1.41
C ALA A 71 15.04 10.37 2.31
N GLU A 72 15.58 11.00 3.36
CA GLU A 72 16.46 10.32 4.32
C GLU A 72 15.73 9.21 5.09
N ILE A 73 14.51 9.48 5.60
CA ILE A 73 13.69 8.46 6.28
C ILE A 73 13.38 7.28 5.35
N CYS A 74 13.00 7.55 4.09
CA CYS A 74 12.77 6.52 3.09
C CYS A 74 14.02 5.65 2.91
N ARG A 75 15.19 6.26 2.75
CA ARG A 75 16.45 5.53 2.56
C ARG A 75 16.80 4.65 3.75
N ILE A 76 16.69 5.15 4.98
CA ILE A 76 16.94 4.37 6.20
C ILE A 76 16.00 3.16 6.25
N SER A 77 14.70 3.36 6.01
CA SER A 77 13.72 2.29 5.99
C SER A 77 14.06 1.23 4.94
N ASN A 78 14.37 1.65 3.72
CA ASN A 78 14.67 0.77 2.61
C ASN A 78 15.95 -0.07 2.85
N ASP A 79 16.98 0.53 3.47
CA ASP A 79 18.22 -0.17 3.78
C ASP A 79 18.01 -1.26 4.83
N VAL A 80 17.21 -0.99 5.88
CA VAL A 80 16.91 -1.99 6.91
C VAL A 80 16.01 -3.08 6.38
N ILE A 81 14.90 -2.72 5.70
CA ILE A 81 13.97 -3.69 5.10
C ILE A 81 14.69 -4.56 4.07
N GLY A 82 15.51 -3.94 3.21
CA GLY A 82 16.28 -4.67 2.20
C GLY A 82 17.21 -5.72 2.82
N LYS A 83 17.97 -5.37 3.85
CA LYS A 83 18.84 -6.30 4.59
C LYS A 83 18.05 -7.46 5.21
N ILE A 84 16.92 -7.17 5.87
CA ILE A 84 16.07 -8.21 6.47
C ILE A 84 15.57 -9.17 5.39
N CYS A 85 15.10 -8.66 4.26
CA CYS A 85 14.61 -9.50 3.17
C CYS A 85 15.72 -10.35 2.53
N LEU A 86 16.97 -9.87 2.49
CA LEU A 86 18.13 -10.68 2.06
C LEU A 86 18.47 -11.80 3.06
N TRP A 87 18.27 -11.58 4.37
CA TRP A 87 18.52 -12.60 5.40
C TRP A 87 17.40 -13.66 5.46
N TYR A 88 16.16 -13.27 5.11
CA TYR A 88 14.98 -14.16 5.15
C TYR A 88 14.20 -14.12 3.82
N PRO A 89 14.82 -14.51 2.70
CA PRO A 89 14.23 -14.35 1.36
C PRO A 89 13.02 -15.25 1.12
N ASP A 90 12.82 -16.28 1.92
CA ASP A 90 11.67 -17.19 1.92
C ASP A 90 10.52 -16.72 2.84
N ARG A 91 10.70 -15.59 3.53
CA ARG A 91 9.73 -15.02 4.48
C ARG A 91 9.28 -13.63 4.13
N PHE A 92 10.17 -12.80 3.59
CA PHE A 92 9.89 -11.40 3.38
C PHE A 92 10.16 -10.95 1.93
N ILE A 93 9.28 -10.08 1.44
CA ILE A 93 9.34 -9.49 0.11
C ILE A 93 9.56 -7.98 0.28
N PRO A 94 10.69 -7.41 -0.21
CA PRO A 94 10.97 -5.99 -0.01
C PRO A 94 10.16 -5.12 -0.97
N PHE A 95 9.49 -4.10 -0.42
CA PHE A 95 8.99 -2.95 -1.15
C PHE A 95 9.80 -1.73 -0.78
N VAL A 96 10.18 -0.95 -1.79
CA VAL A 96 10.81 0.35 -1.57
C VAL A 96 9.75 1.39 -1.20
N VAL A 97 9.99 2.23 -0.19
CA VAL A 97 9.19 3.41 0.08
C VAL A 97 9.89 4.65 -0.44
N VAL A 98 9.15 5.55 -1.10
CA VAL A 98 9.69 6.83 -1.57
C VAL A 98 8.70 7.98 -1.30
N SER A 99 9.23 9.20 -1.20
CA SER A 99 8.45 10.42 -1.09
C SER A 99 8.54 11.23 -2.38
N LEU A 100 7.40 11.54 -2.99
CA LEU A 100 7.34 12.38 -4.20
C LEU A 100 7.40 13.90 -3.89
N LEU A 101 7.78 14.30 -2.67
CA LEU A 101 8.12 15.70 -2.38
C LEU A 101 9.30 16.16 -3.24
N ASP A 102 10.27 15.27 -3.48
CA ASP A 102 11.33 15.42 -4.48
C ASP A 102 11.33 14.18 -5.40
N VAL A 103 10.80 14.34 -6.59
CA VAL A 103 10.64 13.27 -7.57
C VAL A 103 11.98 12.73 -8.04
N ARG A 104 13.03 13.57 -8.17
CA ARG A 104 14.36 13.13 -8.57
C ARG A 104 14.98 12.20 -7.53
N SER A 105 14.91 12.58 -6.27
CA SER A 105 15.37 11.74 -5.16
C SER A 105 14.59 10.42 -5.10
N ALA A 106 13.26 10.48 -5.32
CA ALA A 106 12.42 9.29 -5.33
C ALA A 106 12.79 8.31 -6.45
N VAL A 107 13.06 8.80 -7.67
CA VAL A 107 13.51 7.98 -8.80
C VAL A 107 14.87 7.33 -8.53
N ASN A 108 15.83 8.11 -8.02
CA ASN A 108 17.16 7.60 -7.69
C ASN A 108 17.09 6.50 -6.62
N GLU A 109 16.27 6.70 -5.59
CA GLU A 109 16.10 5.72 -4.51
C GLU A 109 15.36 4.47 -5.00
N LEU A 110 14.36 4.61 -5.87
CA LEU A 110 13.68 3.49 -6.52
C LEU A 110 14.68 2.61 -7.29
N ASP A 111 15.50 3.23 -8.16
CA ASP A 111 16.52 2.52 -8.94
C ASP A 111 17.51 1.80 -8.06
N ARG A 112 17.99 2.49 -7.00
CA ARG A 112 18.93 1.92 -6.05
C ARG A 112 18.33 0.70 -5.33
N ALA A 113 17.13 0.85 -4.78
CA ALA A 113 16.51 -0.21 -3.99
C ALA A 113 16.12 -1.42 -4.83
N VAL A 114 15.68 -1.23 -6.07
CA VAL A 114 15.44 -2.34 -6.99
C VAL A 114 16.74 -3.07 -7.31
N LYS A 115 17.83 -2.34 -7.54
CA LYS A 115 19.13 -2.92 -7.88
C LYS A 115 19.82 -3.62 -6.70
N GLU A 116 19.83 -2.97 -5.52
CA GLU A 116 20.58 -3.44 -4.36
C GLU A 116 19.81 -4.46 -3.53
N TRP A 117 18.50 -4.27 -3.38
CA TRP A 117 17.66 -5.07 -2.49
C TRP A 117 16.68 -5.99 -3.22
N GLY A 118 16.58 -5.89 -4.54
CA GLY A 118 15.66 -6.69 -5.33
C GLY A 118 14.18 -6.37 -5.04
N CYS A 119 13.86 -5.11 -4.73
CA CYS A 119 12.50 -4.68 -4.42
C CYS A 119 11.51 -5.06 -5.52
N ARG A 120 10.34 -5.58 -5.11
CA ARG A 120 9.30 -6.11 -6.00
C ARG A 120 8.11 -5.17 -6.19
N GLY A 121 8.12 -4.04 -5.53
CA GLY A 121 7.11 -3.00 -5.62
C GLY A 121 7.58 -1.72 -4.96
N VAL A 122 6.83 -0.66 -5.12
CA VAL A 122 7.10 0.65 -4.52
C VAL A 122 5.88 1.15 -3.77
N THR A 123 6.08 1.61 -2.54
CA THR A 123 5.04 2.24 -1.71
C THR A 123 5.17 3.75 -1.79
N ILE A 124 4.07 4.42 -2.08
CA ILE A 124 3.95 5.88 -2.05
C ILE A 124 2.70 6.30 -1.30
N GLY A 125 2.70 7.53 -0.79
CA GLY A 125 1.50 8.14 -0.23
C GLY A 125 0.50 8.58 -1.30
N THR A 126 -0.75 8.72 -0.91
CA THR A 126 -1.86 9.21 -1.75
C THR A 126 -1.71 10.67 -2.18
N ASN A 127 -0.90 11.43 -1.43
CA ASN A 127 -0.53 12.81 -1.74
C ASN A 127 0.88 13.11 -1.23
N HIS A 128 1.47 14.20 -1.68
CA HIS A 128 2.78 14.67 -1.24
C HIS A 128 2.75 16.20 -1.06
N GLY A 129 2.64 16.66 0.18
CA GLY A 129 2.56 18.10 0.50
C GLY A 129 1.34 18.76 -0.14
N ASN A 130 0.17 18.12 -0.05
CA ASN A 130 -1.08 18.53 -0.69
C ASN A 130 -1.06 18.53 -2.24
N ARG A 131 -0.03 18.00 -2.87
CA ARG A 131 -0.01 17.74 -4.31
C ARG A 131 -0.56 16.34 -4.61
N GLY A 132 -1.48 16.24 -5.56
CA GLY A 132 -2.02 14.95 -5.98
C GLY A 132 -1.02 14.15 -6.82
N LEU A 133 -1.24 12.86 -6.92
CA LEU A 133 -0.39 11.96 -7.71
C LEU A 133 -0.45 12.26 -9.22
N ASP A 134 -1.51 12.90 -9.69
CA ASP A 134 -1.70 13.36 -11.07
C ASP A 134 -0.92 14.63 -11.44
N ASP A 135 -0.13 15.20 -10.50
CA ASP A 135 0.76 16.32 -10.79
C ASP A 135 1.76 15.91 -11.90
N PRO A 136 1.89 16.73 -12.97
CA PRO A 136 2.83 16.43 -14.06
C PRO A 136 4.28 16.22 -13.63
N GLN A 137 4.69 16.80 -12.51
CA GLN A 137 6.03 16.60 -11.95
C GLN A 137 6.31 15.13 -11.57
N ASN A 138 5.27 14.34 -11.31
CA ASN A 138 5.39 12.92 -10.97
C ASN A 138 5.63 12.02 -12.20
N ALA A 139 5.57 12.56 -13.42
CA ALA A 139 5.73 11.77 -14.64
C ALA A 139 7.01 10.92 -14.68
N PRO A 140 8.22 11.43 -14.32
CA PRO A 140 9.44 10.62 -14.32
C PRO A 140 9.39 9.42 -13.36
N PHE A 141 8.67 9.55 -12.24
CA PHE A 141 8.48 8.45 -11.31
C PHE A 141 7.62 7.31 -11.91
N PHE A 142 6.46 7.64 -12.50
CA PHE A 142 5.60 6.62 -13.12
C PHE A 142 6.26 5.96 -14.32
N GLU A 143 7.03 6.70 -15.10
CA GLU A 143 7.84 6.16 -16.19
C GLU A 143 8.83 5.11 -15.66
N ARG A 144 9.59 5.43 -14.63
CA ARG A 144 10.57 4.53 -14.03
C ARG A 144 9.93 3.29 -13.38
N VAL A 145 8.79 3.45 -12.72
CA VAL A 145 8.00 2.31 -12.19
C VAL A 145 7.60 1.34 -13.31
N CYS A 146 7.15 1.89 -14.45
CA CYS A 146 6.78 1.09 -15.63
C CYS A 146 7.99 0.39 -16.26
N GLU A 147 9.16 1.04 -16.31
CA GLU A 147 10.41 0.42 -16.80
C GLU A 147 10.86 -0.76 -15.93
N HIS A 148 10.73 -0.64 -14.62
CA HIS A 148 10.99 -1.76 -13.70
C HIS A 148 9.90 -2.84 -13.71
N ASP A 149 8.72 -2.55 -14.29
CA ASP A 149 7.54 -3.42 -14.33
C ASP A 149 7.16 -3.99 -12.95
N ILE A 150 7.11 -3.10 -11.95
CA ILE A 150 6.70 -3.37 -10.57
C ILE A 150 5.40 -2.62 -10.22
N PRO A 151 4.57 -3.10 -9.28
CA PRO A 151 3.38 -2.40 -8.84
C PRO A 151 3.71 -1.23 -7.90
N VAL A 152 2.82 -0.22 -7.92
CA VAL A 152 2.75 0.83 -6.91
C VAL A 152 1.77 0.41 -5.84
N PHE A 153 2.19 0.36 -4.58
CA PHE A 153 1.31 0.22 -3.42
C PHE A 153 0.96 1.62 -2.91
N LEU A 154 -0.30 1.97 -3.04
CA LEU A 154 -0.82 3.28 -2.70
C LEU A 154 -1.35 3.26 -1.26
N HIS A 155 -0.63 3.91 -0.36
CA HIS A 155 -0.94 3.99 1.06
C HIS A 155 -1.53 5.36 1.42
N PRO A 156 -2.59 5.46 2.23
CA PRO A 156 -3.16 6.73 2.64
C PRO A 156 -2.12 7.62 3.33
N MET A 157 -2.32 8.93 3.20
CA MET A 157 -1.53 9.97 3.85
C MET A 157 -2.44 10.92 4.63
N ASP A 158 -1.87 11.62 5.60
CA ASP A 158 -2.58 12.71 6.25
C ASP A 158 -2.70 13.89 5.27
N TRP A 159 -3.88 14.48 5.21
CA TRP A 159 -4.14 15.69 4.45
C TRP A 159 -4.19 16.88 5.38
N HIS A 160 -3.19 17.75 5.30
CA HIS A 160 -3.06 18.90 6.20
C HIS A 160 -4.18 19.95 6.06
N SER A 161 -4.95 19.92 4.97
CA SER A 161 -6.04 20.87 4.71
C SER A 161 -7.40 20.40 5.15
N TYR A 162 -7.51 19.29 5.92
CA TYR A 162 -8.78 18.79 6.39
C TYR A 162 -9.13 19.43 7.75
N PRO A 163 -10.09 20.39 7.83
CA PRO A 163 -10.33 21.20 9.04
C PRO A 163 -10.67 20.37 10.28
N LEU A 164 -11.30 19.21 10.11
CA LEU A 164 -11.73 18.35 11.22
C LEU A 164 -10.61 17.45 11.78
N ALA A 165 -9.45 17.42 11.16
CA ALA A 165 -8.33 16.60 11.63
C ALA A 165 -7.46 17.31 12.68
N GLU A 166 -7.60 18.63 12.83
CA GLU A 166 -6.82 19.38 13.81
C GLU A 166 -7.23 19.05 15.24
N ASP A 167 -8.54 18.83 15.47
CA ASP A 167 -9.09 18.57 16.81
C ASP A 167 -8.99 17.10 17.22
N ASP A 168 -9.13 16.16 16.28
CA ASP A 168 -9.06 14.73 16.54
C ASP A 168 -8.40 13.95 15.38
N PRO A 169 -7.11 13.57 15.55
CA PRO A 169 -6.40 12.75 14.57
C PRO A 169 -7.06 11.40 14.29
N GLY A 170 -7.94 10.89 15.17
CA GLY A 170 -8.71 9.67 14.96
C GLY A 170 -9.67 9.79 13.78
N ILE A 171 -10.29 10.93 13.60
CA ILE A 171 -11.21 11.20 12.47
C ILE A 171 -10.48 11.06 11.13
N MET A 172 -9.22 11.53 11.05
CA MET A 172 -8.41 11.38 9.83
C MET A 172 -8.23 9.90 9.46
N ARG A 173 -7.96 9.03 10.41
CA ARG A 173 -7.78 7.60 10.17
C ARG A 173 -9.10 6.92 9.78
N LEU A 174 -10.19 7.26 10.48
CA LEU A 174 -11.50 6.64 10.25
C LEU A 174 -12.13 7.03 8.91
N PHE A 175 -11.99 8.27 8.50
CA PHE A 175 -12.67 8.80 7.31
C PHE A 175 -11.73 9.46 6.32
N GLY A 176 -10.77 10.26 6.77
CA GLY A 176 -9.86 11.01 5.91
C GLY A 176 -9.01 10.10 5.02
N TRP A 177 -8.43 9.04 5.55
CA TRP A 177 -7.62 8.08 4.78
C TRP A 177 -8.43 7.32 3.71
N PRO A 178 -9.61 6.75 4.01
CA PRO A 178 -10.48 6.20 2.97
C PRO A 178 -10.85 7.21 1.88
N PHE A 179 -11.19 8.44 2.28
CA PHE A 179 -11.51 9.52 1.34
C PHE A 179 -10.30 9.89 0.47
N ASP A 180 -9.12 10.08 1.06
CA ASP A 180 -7.91 10.48 0.36
C ASP A 180 -7.45 9.40 -0.64
N THR A 181 -7.51 8.12 -0.24
CA THR A 181 -7.23 6.99 -1.15
C THR A 181 -8.19 6.99 -2.34
N THR A 182 -9.48 7.16 -2.10
CA THR A 182 -10.50 7.23 -3.16
C THR A 182 -10.24 8.41 -4.12
N LEU A 183 -9.92 9.57 -3.57
CA LEU A 183 -9.62 10.78 -4.35
C LEU A 183 -8.35 10.60 -5.20
N ALA A 184 -7.29 10.02 -4.62
CA ALA A 184 -6.04 9.76 -5.33
C ALA A 184 -6.24 8.84 -6.54
N ILE A 185 -7.01 7.76 -6.38
CA ILE A 185 -7.36 6.85 -7.48
C ILE A 185 -8.13 7.60 -8.58
N LEU A 186 -9.17 8.37 -8.21
CA LEU A 186 -9.95 9.14 -9.16
C LEU A 186 -9.09 10.12 -9.95
N ARG A 187 -8.20 10.84 -9.26
CA ARG A 187 -7.30 11.80 -9.91
C ARG A 187 -6.34 11.12 -10.89
N LEU A 188 -5.72 10.00 -10.53
CA LEU A 188 -4.87 9.22 -11.44
C LEU A 188 -5.61 8.76 -12.70
N VAL A 189 -6.86 8.33 -12.54
CA VAL A 189 -7.68 7.90 -13.66
C VAL A 189 -8.11 9.10 -14.50
N LEU A 190 -8.79 10.10 -13.91
CA LEU A 190 -9.38 11.23 -14.65
C LEU A 190 -8.35 12.13 -15.31
N SER A 191 -7.12 12.21 -14.79
CA SER A 191 -6.01 12.93 -15.42
C SER A 191 -5.47 12.28 -16.69
N GLY A 192 -5.84 11.01 -16.94
CA GLY A 192 -5.27 10.20 -18.01
C GLY A 192 -3.90 9.62 -17.69
N THR A 193 -3.43 9.70 -16.44
CA THR A 193 -2.13 9.12 -16.03
C THR A 193 -2.11 7.61 -16.28
N MET A 194 -3.19 6.90 -15.91
CA MET A 194 -3.31 5.48 -16.18
C MET A 194 -3.31 5.13 -17.67
N GLU A 195 -3.79 6.01 -18.54
CA GLU A 195 -3.73 5.81 -20.01
C GLU A 195 -2.34 6.06 -20.57
N ARG A 196 -1.64 7.08 -20.03
CA ARG A 196 -0.28 7.42 -20.43
C ARG A 196 0.69 6.30 -20.12
N TYR A 197 0.50 5.60 -19.01
CA TYR A 197 1.32 4.50 -18.54
C TYR A 197 0.53 3.17 -18.57
N PRO A 198 0.39 2.51 -19.72
CA PRO A 198 -0.48 1.36 -19.90
C PRO A 198 -0.03 0.10 -19.12
N THR A 199 1.20 0.03 -18.70
CA THR A 199 1.72 -1.09 -17.85
C THR A 199 1.66 -0.80 -16.36
N LEU A 200 1.32 0.43 -15.95
CA LEU A 200 1.21 0.84 -14.56
C LEU A 200 0.14 0.03 -13.83
N LYS A 201 0.50 -0.60 -12.74
CA LYS A 201 -0.37 -1.36 -11.84
C LYS A 201 -0.41 -0.66 -10.49
N ILE A 202 -1.60 -0.37 -10.00
CA ILE A 202 -1.81 0.27 -8.69
C ILE A 202 -2.46 -0.73 -7.76
N VAL A 203 -1.86 -0.98 -6.63
CA VAL A 203 -2.48 -1.70 -5.50
C VAL A 203 -2.91 -0.67 -4.49
N THR A 204 -4.18 -0.66 -4.14
CA THR A 204 -4.75 0.32 -3.22
C THR A 204 -4.96 -0.31 -1.86
N HIS A 205 -4.50 0.37 -0.81
CA HIS A 205 -4.70 -0.07 0.56
C HIS A 205 -6.16 0.06 0.99
N HIS A 206 -6.56 -0.72 2.01
CA HIS A 206 -7.91 -0.73 2.59
C HIS A 206 -9.02 -0.91 1.53
N LEU A 207 -8.83 -1.87 0.61
CA LEU A 207 -9.80 -2.18 -0.45
C LEU A 207 -10.18 -0.94 -1.29
N GLY A 208 -9.20 -0.10 -1.65
CA GLY A 208 -9.43 1.15 -2.37
C GLY A 208 -10.05 2.24 -1.49
N GLY A 209 -9.71 2.23 -0.20
CA GLY A 209 -10.33 3.10 0.79
C GLY A 209 -11.79 2.74 1.08
N GLY A 210 -12.25 1.56 0.62
CA GLY A 210 -13.65 1.12 0.74
C GLY A 210 -14.65 1.96 -0.05
N MET A 211 -14.42 3.26 -0.17
CA MET A 211 -15.34 4.18 -0.87
C MET A 211 -15.27 4.02 -2.39
N PHE A 212 -14.13 3.69 -2.95
CA PHE A 212 -13.98 3.58 -4.40
C PHE A 212 -14.83 2.44 -4.98
N PRO A 213 -14.78 1.20 -4.49
CA PRO A 213 -15.68 0.14 -4.92
C PRO A 213 -17.15 0.46 -4.70
N PHE A 214 -17.49 1.04 -3.53
CA PHE A 214 -18.87 1.41 -3.21
C PHE A 214 -19.46 2.43 -4.20
N PHE A 215 -18.67 3.41 -4.66
CA PHE A 215 -19.11 4.45 -5.59
C PHE A 215 -18.81 4.14 -7.06
N ALA A 216 -18.26 2.98 -7.43
CA ALA A 216 -17.78 2.69 -8.78
C ALA A 216 -18.83 2.99 -9.87
N HIS A 217 -20.04 2.51 -9.73
CA HIS A 217 -21.12 2.77 -10.69
C HIS A 217 -21.52 4.26 -10.75
N ARG A 218 -21.46 4.97 -9.62
CA ARG A 218 -21.71 6.42 -9.60
C ARG A 218 -20.66 7.17 -10.42
N PHE A 219 -19.41 6.75 -10.40
CA PHE A 219 -18.35 7.35 -11.21
C PHE A 219 -18.63 7.16 -12.70
N GLU A 220 -19.03 5.96 -13.12
CA GLU A 220 -19.38 5.67 -14.51
C GLU A 220 -20.53 6.57 -15.01
N ILE A 221 -21.64 6.66 -14.26
CA ILE A 221 -22.79 7.48 -14.63
C ILE A 221 -22.44 8.97 -14.69
N LYS A 222 -21.59 9.46 -13.79
CA LYS A 222 -21.26 10.88 -13.67
C LYS A 222 -20.08 11.30 -14.53
N LEU A 223 -19.31 10.35 -15.07
CA LEU A 223 -18.11 10.63 -15.87
C LEU A 223 -18.34 11.64 -17.00
N PRO A 224 -19.43 11.59 -17.79
CA PRO A 224 -19.66 12.56 -18.87
C PRO A 224 -19.76 14.01 -18.39
N ASN A 225 -20.09 14.23 -17.11
CA ASN A 225 -20.23 15.56 -16.50
C ASN A 225 -18.97 16.00 -15.74
N LEU A 226 -17.93 15.18 -15.72
CA LEU A 226 -16.67 15.50 -15.04
C LEU A 226 -15.64 16.03 -16.04
N LYS A 227 -14.79 16.93 -15.56
CA LYS A 227 -13.58 17.31 -16.31
C LYS A 227 -12.59 16.14 -16.24
N HIS A 228 -12.31 15.52 -17.38
CA HIS A 228 -11.35 14.42 -17.48
C HIS A 228 -10.52 14.51 -18.77
N LYS A 229 -9.40 13.79 -18.78
CA LYS A 229 -8.51 13.68 -19.95
C LYS A 229 -8.55 12.29 -20.59
N LEU A 230 -9.53 11.47 -20.25
CA LEU A 230 -9.68 10.11 -20.77
C LEU A 230 -9.99 10.14 -22.26
N LYS A 231 -9.29 9.31 -23.02
CA LYS A 231 -9.49 9.03 -24.44
C LYS A 231 -10.04 7.62 -24.68
N LYS A 232 -9.97 6.76 -23.64
CA LYS A 232 -10.39 5.38 -23.65
C LYS A 232 -11.48 5.14 -22.63
N PRO A 233 -12.20 4.01 -22.70
CA PRO A 233 -13.17 3.62 -21.68
C PRO A 233 -12.54 3.58 -20.28
N LEU A 234 -13.28 4.05 -19.30
CA LEU A 234 -12.88 4.08 -17.89
C LEU A 234 -12.39 2.71 -17.40
N SER A 235 -13.08 1.64 -17.86
CA SER A 235 -12.76 0.26 -17.51
C SER A 235 -11.33 -0.17 -17.83
N GLU A 236 -10.72 0.37 -18.90
CA GLU A 236 -9.32 0.03 -19.24
C GLU A 236 -8.33 0.51 -18.17
N SER A 237 -8.60 1.64 -17.52
CA SER A 237 -7.80 2.12 -16.39
C SER A 237 -8.10 1.33 -15.12
N LEU A 238 -9.39 1.10 -14.84
CA LEU A 238 -9.82 0.42 -13.63
C LEU A 238 -9.35 -1.06 -13.54
N ASN A 239 -9.22 -1.72 -14.69
CA ASN A 239 -8.74 -3.12 -14.75
C ASN A 239 -7.26 -3.31 -14.34
N ARG A 240 -6.53 -2.24 -14.07
CA ARG A 240 -5.14 -2.26 -13.60
C ARG A 240 -5.00 -1.82 -12.13
N ILE A 241 -6.14 -1.65 -11.46
CA ILE A 241 -6.22 -1.31 -10.04
C ILE A 241 -6.57 -2.57 -9.27
N TYR A 242 -5.78 -2.84 -8.24
CA TYR A 242 -5.93 -3.94 -7.30
C TYR A 242 -6.34 -3.38 -5.94
N GLY A 243 -7.01 -4.16 -5.12
CA GLY A 243 -7.31 -3.83 -3.73
C GLY A 243 -6.79 -4.90 -2.78
N ASP A 244 -6.20 -4.51 -1.67
CA ASP A 244 -5.92 -5.46 -0.59
C ASP A 244 -7.14 -5.70 0.30
N THR A 245 -7.07 -6.70 1.14
CA THR A 245 -8.17 -7.08 2.05
C THR A 245 -7.96 -6.60 3.49
N ALA A 246 -7.12 -5.59 3.70
CA ALA A 246 -6.93 -4.98 5.00
C ALA A 246 -8.13 -4.06 5.33
N VAL A 247 -9.20 -4.66 5.83
CA VAL A 247 -10.51 -3.99 6.06
C VAL A 247 -10.89 -3.94 7.54
N ASP A 248 -9.92 -3.97 8.43
CA ASP A 248 -10.09 -3.82 9.88
C ASP A 248 -11.17 -4.74 10.47
N GLY A 249 -11.23 -6.00 10.01
CA GLY A 249 -12.22 -6.97 10.46
C GLY A 249 -13.62 -6.80 9.85
N THR A 250 -13.82 -5.88 8.89
CA THR A 250 -15.15 -5.60 8.31
C THR A 250 -15.49 -6.57 7.17
N ALA A 251 -15.98 -7.76 7.50
CA ALA A 251 -16.35 -8.78 6.51
C ALA A 251 -17.31 -8.28 5.43
N ALA A 252 -18.21 -7.35 5.75
CA ALA A 252 -19.18 -6.78 4.81
C ALA A 252 -18.56 -5.98 3.67
N ALA A 253 -17.32 -5.48 3.83
CA ALA A 253 -16.61 -4.76 2.78
C ALA A 253 -16.14 -5.68 1.64
N LEU A 254 -15.83 -6.95 1.94
CA LEU A 254 -15.26 -7.88 0.97
C LEU A 254 -16.18 -8.17 -0.23
N PRO A 255 -17.48 -8.44 -0.08
CA PRO A 255 -18.37 -8.59 -1.24
C PRO A 255 -18.43 -7.35 -2.13
N CYS A 256 -18.41 -6.15 -1.54
CA CYS A 256 -18.39 -4.89 -2.28
C CYS A 256 -17.09 -4.77 -3.09
N GLY A 257 -15.94 -5.01 -2.46
CA GLY A 257 -14.65 -5.01 -3.14
C GLY A 257 -14.56 -6.09 -4.22
N HIS A 258 -15.05 -7.29 -3.95
CA HIS A 258 -15.06 -8.39 -4.92
C HIS A 258 -15.91 -8.09 -6.15
N ALA A 259 -17.08 -7.45 -5.96
CA ALA A 259 -17.92 -7.03 -7.08
C ALA A 259 -17.21 -6.04 -8.01
N PHE A 260 -16.30 -5.22 -7.47
CA PHE A 260 -15.52 -4.24 -8.24
C PHE A 260 -14.20 -4.80 -8.79
N PHE A 261 -13.36 -5.37 -7.92
CA PHE A 261 -12.04 -5.85 -8.30
C PHE A 261 -12.08 -7.22 -9.00
N GLY A 262 -13.10 -8.04 -8.70
CA GLY A 262 -13.11 -9.47 -9.05
C GLY A 262 -12.03 -10.24 -8.29
N THR A 263 -12.07 -11.56 -8.36
CA THR A 263 -11.13 -12.44 -7.65
C THR A 263 -9.67 -12.17 -8.00
N ASP A 264 -9.36 -11.90 -9.28
CA ASP A 264 -7.99 -11.82 -9.80
C ASP A 264 -7.24 -10.53 -9.43
N ARG A 265 -7.92 -9.54 -8.85
CA ARG A 265 -7.34 -8.25 -8.45
C ARG A 265 -7.50 -7.94 -6.97
N MET A 266 -7.88 -8.92 -6.16
CA MET A 266 -7.84 -8.83 -4.71
C MET A 266 -6.57 -9.50 -4.17
N LEU A 267 -5.92 -8.83 -3.23
CA LEU A 267 -4.69 -9.28 -2.59
C LEU A 267 -4.93 -9.39 -1.08
N PHE A 268 -4.53 -10.49 -0.48
CA PHE A 268 -4.65 -10.63 0.96
C PHE A 268 -3.72 -9.64 1.67
N GLY A 269 -4.23 -8.90 2.65
CA GLY A 269 -3.50 -7.94 3.45
C GLY A 269 -4.06 -7.83 4.86
N THR A 270 -3.21 -7.53 5.84
CA THR A 270 -3.58 -7.48 7.26
C THR A 270 -3.51 -6.12 7.90
N ASP A 271 -2.72 -5.20 7.34
CA ASP A 271 -2.35 -3.94 7.98
C ASP A 271 -1.57 -4.13 9.31
N TYR A 272 -0.89 -5.30 9.47
CA TYR A 272 -0.03 -5.53 10.62
C TYR A 272 1.06 -4.44 10.68
N PRO A 273 1.37 -3.83 11.84
CA PRO A 273 0.99 -4.21 13.21
C PRO A 273 -0.11 -3.34 13.86
N PHE A 274 -0.94 -2.63 13.11
CA PHE A 274 -1.80 -1.55 13.61
C PHE A 274 -3.11 -1.97 14.29
N SER A 275 -3.21 -3.19 14.82
CA SER A 275 -4.39 -3.65 15.55
C SER A 275 -4.11 -3.88 17.04
N PRO A 276 -5.17 -4.03 17.89
CA PRO A 276 -5.02 -4.49 19.27
C PRO A 276 -4.23 -5.81 19.37
N GLU A 277 -3.89 -6.19 20.60
CA GLU A 277 -3.11 -7.40 20.92
C GLU A 277 -1.77 -7.42 20.17
N ASN A 278 -1.05 -6.28 20.15
CA ASN A 278 0.22 -6.14 19.45
C ASN A 278 0.15 -6.50 17.95
N GLY A 279 -0.96 -6.14 17.29
CA GLY A 279 -1.17 -6.39 15.88
C GLY A 279 -1.83 -7.75 15.56
N GLU A 280 -1.98 -8.63 16.55
CA GLU A 280 -2.43 -10.00 16.32
C GLU A 280 -3.91 -10.11 15.92
N VAL A 281 -4.76 -9.11 16.30
CA VAL A 281 -6.19 -9.13 15.95
C VAL A 281 -6.37 -9.20 14.44
N TYR A 282 -5.72 -8.32 13.68
CA TYR A 282 -5.87 -8.29 12.22
C TYR A 282 -5.23 -9.50 11.56
N LEU A 283 -4.09 -9.99 12.08
CA LEU A 283 -3.50 -11.23 11.60
C LEU A 283 -4.50 -12.39 11.65
N ARG A 284 -5.22 -12.52 12.76
CA ARG A 284 -6.21 -13.59 12.96
C ARG A 284 -7.49 -13.34 12.16
N GLU A 285 -8.10 -12.16 12.34
CA GLU A 285 -9.45 -11.89 11.85
C GLU A 285 -9.50 -11.73 10.33
N ASN A 286 -8.55 -11.01 9.71
CA ASN A 286 -8.53 -10.86 8.26
C ASN A 286 -8.35 -12.21 7.54
N LEU A 287 -7.52 -13.10 8.08
CA LEU A 287 -7.38 -14.45 7.54
C LEU A 287 -8.65 -15.28 7.70
N ASP A 288 -9.25 -15.23 8.88
CA ASP A 288 -10.49 -15.96 9.21
C ASP A 288 -11.66 -15.53 8.33
N ILE A 289 -11.79 -14.22 8.07
CA ILE A 289 -12.84 -13.68 7.20
C ILE A 289 -12.71 -14.26 5.78
N ILE A 290 -11.50 -14.29 5.21
CA ILE A 290 -11.30 -14.88 3.87
C ILE A 290 -11.58 -16.37 3.88
N LYS A 291 -11.10 -17.11 4.88
CA LYS A 291 -11.34 -18.56 5.00
C LYS A 291 -12.84 -18.90 5.12
N LYS A 292 -13.59 -18.11 5.86
CA LYS A 292 -15.04 -18.29 6.10
C LYS A 292 -15.91 -17.70 5.00
N TRP A 293 -15.35 -16.92 4.09
CA TRP A 293 -16.11 -16.30 3.01
C TRP A 293 -16.67 -17.38 2.06
N ASN A 294 -17.93 -17.20 1.64
CA ASN A 294 -18.58 -18.11 0.69
C ASN A 294 -18.09 -17.89 -0.74
N LEU A 295 -16.86 -18.28 -1.00
CA LEU A 295 -16.22 -18.31 -2.31
C LEU A 295 -15.66 -19.71 -2.60
N PRO A 296 -15.52 -20.10 -3.89
CA PRO A 296 -14.78 -21.29 -4.26
C PRO A 296 -13.36 -21.30 -3.68
N GLU A 297 -12.88 -22.46 -3.25
CA GLU A 297 -11.53 -22.56 -2.64
C GLU A 297 -10.41 -22.11 -3.60
N ALA A 298 -10.58 -22.33 -4.91
CA ALA A 298 -9.65 -21.82 -5.93
C ALA A 298 -9.58 -20.28 -5.93
N ASP A 299 -10.69 -19.59 -5.72
CA ASP A 299 -10.74 -18.14 -5.66
C ASP A 299 -10.14 -17.61 -4.36
N LYS A 300 -10.40 -18.27 -3.23
CA LYS A 300 -9.73 -17.97 -1.96
C LYS A 300 -8.21 -18.14 -2.09
N ALA A 301 -7.75 -19.21 -2.73
CA ALA A 301 -6.32 -19.44 -2.94
C ALA A 301 -5.66 -18.35 -3.80
N LYS A 302 -6.36 -17.82 -4.80
CA LYS A 302 -5.90 -16.66 -5.57
C LYS A 302 -5.74 -15.41 -4.69
N ILE A 303 -6.78 -15.07 -3.91
CA ILE A 303 -6.77 -13.90 -3.01
C ILE A 303 -5.68 -14.04 -1.97
N LEU A 304 -5.57 -15.21 -1.32
CA LEU A 304 -4.63 -15.46 -0.23
C LEU A 304 -3.15 -15.37 -0.65
N GLY A 305 -2.83 -15.61 -1.93
CA GLY A 305 -1.42 -15.54 -2.35
C GLY A 305 -1.19 -15.67 -3.84
N GLY A 306 -2.04 -16.39 -4.59
CA GLY A 306 -1.85 -16.60 -6.02
C GLY A 306 -1.72 -15.31 -6.82
N ASN A 307 -2.54 -14.30 -6.52
CA ASN A 307 -2.50 -13.01 -7.17
C ASN A 307 -1.21 -12.24 -6.83
N ALA A 308 -0.75 -12.30 -5.57
CA ALA A 308 0.51 -11.69 -5.16
C ALA A 308 1.70 -12.35 -5.86
N ILE A 309 1.73 -13.69 -5.95
CA ILE A 309 2.77 -14.43 -6.69
C ILE A 309 2.85 -13.93 -8.12
N LYS A 310 1.73 -13.87 -8.83
CA LYS A 310 1.65 -13.41 -10.21
C LYS A 310 2.06 -11.95 -10.37
N LEU A 311 1.52 -11.06 -9.53
CA LEU A 311 1.77 -9.62 -9.60
C LEU A 311 3.24 -9.28 -9.35
N LEU A 312 3.87 -9.95 -8.37
CA LEU A 312 5.24 -9.73 -7.94
C LEU A 312 6.26 -10.64 -8.66
N LYS A 313 5.80 -11.51 -9.57
CA LYS A 313 6.65 -12.44 -10.35
C LYS A 313 7.52 -13.36 -9.45
N LEU A 314 6.91 -13.89 -8.39
CA LEU A 314 7.62 -14.72 -7.41
C LEU A 314 7.90 -16.14 -7.92
N GLU A 315 7.21 -16.61 -8.94
CA GLU A 315 7.42 -17.94 -9.54
C GLU A 315 8.88 -18.16 -9.94
N MET A 316 9.55 -17.10 -10.43
CA MET A 316 10.95 -17.16 -10.84
C MET A 316 11.94 -17.34 -9.67
N ILE A 317 11.51 -17.05 -8.44
CA ILE A 317 12.32 -17.22 -7.22
C ILE A 317 12.07 -18.58 -6.62
N MET A 318 10.83 -19.04 -6.64
CA MET A 318 10.40 -20.32 -6.06
C MET A 318 10.86 -21.52 -6.88
N ALA A 319 11.28 -21.31 -8.13
CA ALA A 319 11.82 -22.33 -9.03
C ALA A 319 13.34 -22.51 -8.91
N ARG A 320 14.02 -21.74 -8.08
CA ARG A 320 15.44 -21.83 -7.77
C ARG A 320 15.68 -22.52 -6.43
#